data_0e1f253f7a44d68871e5c81a5b6b9126
#
_entry.id   0e1f253f7a44d68871e5c81a5b6b9126
#
_cell.length_a   1.000
_cell.length_b   1.000
_cell.length_c   1.000
_cell.angle_alpha   90.00
_cell.angle_beta   90.00
_cell.angle_gamma   90.00
#
_symmetry.space_group_name_H-M   'P 1'
#
loop_
_entity.id
_entity.type
_entity.pdbx_description
1 polymer ?
#
loop_
_entity_poly.entity_id
_entity_poly.type
_entity_poly.pdbx_seq_one_letter_code
_entity_poly.pdbx_strand_id
1 'polypeptide(L)'
;DSINKKNPKVRSELEKSYINSDLSELEQIIKREKMKHFETKPSLATRQCSMAAIEKISAILPQLVGGSADLSGSNNTKTNNSKIINSKNFNGNYIHYGVREHGMAAVMNGLALYGGLIPYGGTFLIFSDYCKPSIRLSALMGLRVIYIFSHDSIGLGEDGPTHQPIEQLAGLRAIPNLNVFRPADINETLECWEIALKSHNTPSVIALSRQKVPYINPKNSKENKCENGAYTVNITSHESNVTLIASGTEVELALKVQEKLKGSNIHSKVVSMPCMELFDKKSEDFKKDIIEEESLIVTLEAGSITHWQKYVNNKGFNLGIDQFGESAPYKEVYNHFNL
;
A
#
# COMPACT_ATOMS: atom_id res chain seq x y z
N ASP A 1 -13.23 -23.74 29.46
CA ASP A 1 -14.25 -23.59 30.51
C ASP A 1 -13.71 -23.15 31.88
N SER A 2 -12.53 -23.60 32.33
CA SER A 2 -11.96 -23.21 33.63
C SER A 2 -11.43 -21.77 33.66
N ILE A 3 -10.91 -21.24 32.57
CA ILE A 3 -10.44 -19.85 32.42
C ILE A 3 -11.64 -18.90 32.41
N ASN A 4 -12.74 -19.30 31.78
CA ASN A 4 -13.96 -18.50 31.65
C ASN A 4 -14.64 -18.18 32.99
N LYS A 5 -14.52 -19.08 33.98
CA LYS A 5 -15.13 -18.85 35.29
C LYS A 5 -14.26 -18.00 36.24
N LYS A 6 -12.93 -17.94 36.00
CA LYS A 6 -11.97 -17.30 36.89
C LYS A 6 -11.64 -15.84 36.55
N ASN A 7 -11.85 -15.39 35.30
CA ASN A 7 -11.50 -14.02 34.90
C ASN A 7 -12.43 -13.48 33.79
N PRO A 8 -13.59 -12.88 34.14
CA PRO A 8 -14.56 -12.35 33.18
C PRO A 8 -13.98 -11.29 32.21
N LYS A 9 -12.98 -10.53 32.66
CA LYS A 9 -12.33 -9.50 31.84
C LYS A 9 -11.51 -10.14 30.72
N VAL A 10 -10.69 -11.14 31.04
CA VAL A 10 -9.91 -11.90 30.05
C VAL A 10 -10.82 -12.60 29.04
N ARG A 11 -11.95 -13.14 29.50
CA ARG A 11 -12.97 -13.72 28.63
C ARG A 11 -13.52 -12.69 27.65
N SER A 12 -13.94 -11.53 28.10
CA SER A 12 -14.48 -10.46 27.24
C SER A 12 -13.43 -9.97 26.22
N GLU A 13 -12.17 -9.84 26.63
CA GLU A 13 -11.07 -9.48 25.74
C GLU A 13 -10.81 -10.57 24.67
N LEU A 14 -10.85 -11.83 25.08
CA LEU A 14 -10.68 -12.97 24.18
C LEU A 14 -11.85 -13.07 23.17
N GLU A 15 -13.08 -12.99 23.66
CA GLU A 15 -14.28 -12.98 22.82
C GLU A 15 -14.25 -11.85 21.79
N LYS A 16 -13.87 -10.64 22.22
CA LYS A 16 -13.68 -9.48 21.30
C LYS A 16 -12.59 -9.70 20.27
N SER A 17 -11.54 -10.45 20.59
CA SER A 17 -10.46 -10.74 19.62
C SER A 17 -10.89 -11.72 18.53
N TYR A 18 -11.81 -12.65 18.84
CA TYR A 18 -12.33 -13.64 17.89
C TYR A 18 -13.57 -13.17 17.12
N ILE A 19 -14.37 -12.27 17.72
CA ILE A 19 -15.49 -11.63 17.02
C ILE A 19 -14.90 -10.47 16.21
N ASN A 20 -15.36 -10.29 14.97
CA ASN A 20 -14.95 -9.18 14.12
C ASN A 20 -14.86 -7.88 14.92
N SER A 21 -13.65 -7.36 15.08
CA SER A 21 -13.38 -6.15 15.85
C SER A 21 -14.26 -5.02 15.29
N ASP A 22 -14.98 -4.33 16.15
CA ASP A 22 -15.64 -3.08 15.76
C ASP A 22 -14.56 -2.10 15.29
N LEU A 23 -14.52 -1.82 14.00
CA LEU A 23 -13.55 -0.93 13.36
C LEU A 23 -14.05 0.53 13.28
N SER A 24 -15.14 0.87 13.97
CA SER A 24 -15.70 2.24 13.99
C SER A 24 -14.72 3.26 14.57
N GLU A 25 -13.97 2.87 15.61
CA GLU A 25 -12.91 3.71 16.20
C GLU A 25 -11.75 3.91 15.22
N LEU A 26 -11.40 2.90 14.44
CA LEU A 26 -10.39 3.00 13.37
C LEU A 26 -10.80 4.05 12.33
N GLU A 27 -12.05 4.00 11.86
CA GLU A 27 -12.55 4.99 10.89
C GLU A 27 -12.47 6.42 11.42
N GLN A 28 -12.83 6.62 12.70
CA GLN A 28 -12.75 7.94 13.34
C GLN A 28 -11.30 8.45 13.43
N ILE A 29 -10.35 7.58 13.78
CA ILE A 29 -8.92 7.93 13.83
C ILE A 29 -8.43 8.29 12.44
N ILE A 30 -8.71 7.47 11.41
CA ILE A 30 -8.30 7.75 10.03
C ILE A 30 -8.87 9.10 9.56
N LYS A 31 -10.15 9.35 9.76
CA LYS A 31 -10.78 10.63 9.40
C LYS A 31 -10.11 11.83 10.09
N ARG A 32 -9.79 11.70 11.38
CA ARG A 32 -9.11 12.76 12.15
C ARG A 32 -7.70 13.02 11.66
N GLU A 33 -6.90 11.97 11.44
CA GLU A 33 -5.53 12.13 10.94
C GLU A 33 -5.53 12.71 9.51
N LYS A 34 -6.44 12.32 8.63
CA LYS A 34 -6.61 12.91 7.29
C LYS A 34 -6.89 14.41 7.35
N MET A 35 -7.77 14.87 8.25
CA MET A 35 -8.04 16.30 8.44
C MET A 35 -6.78 17.06 8.87
N LYS A 36 -6.03 16.52 9.83
CA LYS A 36 -4.76 17.09 10.29
C LYS A 36 -3.74 17.18 9.14
N HIS A 37 -3.63 16.16 8.31
CA HIS A 37 -2.70 16.14 7.19
C HIS A 37 -3.11 17.10 6.07
N PHE A 38 -4.40 17.35 5.90
CA PHE A 38 -4.89 18.39 5.00
C PHE A 38 -4.40 19.78 5.40
N GLU A 39 -4.33 20.07 6.71
CA GLU A 39 -3.81 21.35 7.22
C GLU A 39 -2.29 21.44 7.13
N THR A 40 -1.58 20.36 7.48
CA THR A 40 -0.12 20.37 7.60
C THR A 40 0.62 20.03 6.29
N LYS A 41 -0.05 19.36 5.34
CA LYS A 41 0.48 18.91 4.03
C LYS A 41 1.90 18.34 4.12
N PRO A 42 2.12 17.29 4.92
CA PRO A 42 3.47 16.78 5.16
C PRO A 42 4.06 16.16 3.90
N SER A 43 5.38 16.31 3.72
CA SER A 43 6.15 15.58 2.71
C SER A 43 6.95 14.47 3.39
N LEU A 44 6.51 13.22 3.24
CA LEU A 44 7.08 12.04 3.90
C LEU A 44 7.23 10.90 2.89
N ALA A 45 8.19 9.99 3.13
CA ALA A 45 8.20 8.72 2.43
C ALA A 45 6.98 7.88 2.87
N THR A 46 6.34 7.15 1.95
CA THR A 46 5.12 6.40 2.30
C THR A 46 5.38 5.30 3.34
N ARG A 47 6.63 4.79 3.45
CA ARG A 47 7.02 3.91 4.58
C ARG A 47 6.94 4.63 5.94
N GLN A 48 7.26 5.92 6.01
CA GLN A 48 7.11 6.74 7.22
C GLN A 48 5.63 7.03 7.51
N CYS A 49 4.84 7.23 6.45
CA CYS A 49 3.38 7.35 6.56
C CYS A 49 2.75 6.09 7.14
N SER A 50 3.20 4.91 6.69
CA SER A 50 2.78 3.62 7.22
C SER A 50 3.17 3.44 8.70
N MET A 51 4.37 3.84 9.11
CA MET A 51 4.76 3.82 10.53
C MET A 51 3.82 4.69 11.38
N ALA A 52 3.50 5.89 10.90
CA ALA A 52 2.56 6.78 11.59
C ALA A 52 1.15 6.17 11.68
N ALA A 53 0.69 5.46 10.65
CA ALA A 53 -0.55 4.71 10.67
C ALA A 53 -0.51 3.57 11.71
N ILE A 54 0.53 2.72 11.68
CA ILE A 54 0.73 1.62 12.64
C ILE A 54 0.74 2.14 14.08
N GLU A 55 1.41 3.26 14.35
CA GLU A 55 1.44 3.88 15.69
C GLU A 55 0.04 4.19 16.21
N LYS A 56 -0.85 4.72 15.37
CA LYS A 56 -2.24 5.03 15.75
C LYS A 56 -3.11 3.79 15.85
N ILE A 57 -2.98 2.88 14.90
CA ILE A 57 -3.76 1.66 14.82
C ILE A 57 -3.45 0.72 15.98
N SER A 58 -2.16 0.52 16.29
CA SER A 58 -1.73 -0.38 17.38
C SER A 58 -2.15 0.10 18.78
N ALA A 59 -2.46 1.38 18.94
CA ALA A 59 -2.97 1.93 20.19
C ALA A 59 -4.42 1.50 20.50
N ILE A 60 -5.21 1.21 19.46
CA ILE A 60 -6.64 0.86 19.59
C ILE A 60 -6.92 -0.60 19.22
N LEU A 61 -5.99 -1.25 18.52
CA LEU A 61 -6.17 -2.62 18.00
C LEU A 61 -5.10 -3.55 18.58
N PRO A 62 -5.29 -4.06 19.80
CA PRO A 62 -4.30 -4.91 20.48
C PRO A 62 -4.07 -6.25 19.77
N GLN A 63 -4.97 -6.67 18.87
CA GLN A 63 -4.81 -7.86 18.03
C GLN A 63 -3.75 -7.70 16.94
N LEU A 64 -3.31 -6.46 16.67
CA LEU A 64 -2.31 -6.18 15.64
C LEU A 64 -0.92 -6.64 16.10
N VAL A 65 -0.38 -7.65 15.45
CA VAL A 65 0.95 -8.22 15.73
C VAL A 65 1.87 -8.00 14.55
N GLY A 66 2.90 -7.21 14.76
CA GLY A 66 3.83 -6.81 13.72
C GLY A 66 5.15 -7.55 13.73
N GLY A 67 5.94 -7.33 12.69
CA GLY A 67 7.31 -7.82 12.61
C GLY A 67 8.06 -7.37 11.37
N SER A 68 9.31 -7.79 11.27
CA SER A 68 10.13 -7.56 10.09
C SER A 68 11.18 -8.65 9.93
N ALA A 69 11.54 -8.94 8.68
CA ALA A 69 12.64 -9.82 8.31
C ALA A 69 13.99 -9.07 8.39
N ASP A 70 14.38 -8.68 9.61
CA ASP A 70 15.61 -7.97 9.96
C ASP A 70 15.79 -6.55 9.37
N LEU A 71 14.71 -5.94 8.92
CA LEU A 71 14.69 -4.61 8.28
C LEU A 71 13.79 -3.60 9.00
N SER A 72 13.56 -3.77 10.32
CA SER A 72 12.61 -2.97 11.11
C SER A 72 12.81 -1.45 10.94
N GLY A 73 14.04 -0.97 10.98
CA GLY A 73 14.38 0.44 10.82
C GLY A 73 14.16 0.94 9.40
N SER A 74 14.50 0.13 8.39
CA SER A 74 14.34 0.49 6.98
C SER A 74 12.89 0.42 6.51
N ASN A 75 12.14 -0.60 6.96
CA ASN A 75 10.72 -0.74 6.62
C ASN A 75 9.81 0.21 7.41
N ASN A 76 10.28 0.79 8.53
CA ASN A 76 9.46 1.56 9.45
C ASN A 76 8.24 0.78 10.00
N THR A 77 8.44 -0.50 10.34
CA THR A 77 7.37 -1.39 10.85
C THR A 77 7.30 -1.42 12.37
N LYS A 78 8.34 -0.97 13.06
CA LYS A 78 8.41 -0.90 14.53
C LYS A 78 8.11 0.53 14.99
N THR A 79 7.15 0.67 15.89
CA THR A 79 6.70 1.95 16.46
C THR A 79 7.07 2.08 17.93
N ASN A 80 6.79 3.22 18.56
CA ASN A 80 6.99 3.40 20.00
C ASN A 80 6.09 2.48 20.85
N ASN A 81 4.94 2.08 20.31
CA ASN A 81 4.01 1.16 20.96
C ASN A 81 4.44 -0.31 20.83
N SER A 82 5.49 -0.60 20.05
CA SER A 82 5.95 -1.98 19.80
C SER A 82 6.69 -2.56 21.00
N LYS A 83 6.18 -3.68 21.50
CA LYS A 83 6.80 -4.49 22.55
C LYS A 83 7.27 -5.81 21.95
N ILE A 84 8.55 -6.12 22.11
CA ILE A 84 9.17 -7.31 21.49
C ILE A 84 8.69 -8.59 22.18
N ILE A 85 8.22 -9.55 21.37
CA ILE A 85 7.95 -10.92 21.78
C ILE A 85 9.28 -11.70 21.76
N ASN A 86 9.61 -12.34 22.86
CA ASN A 86 10.79 -13.21 22.98
C ASN A 86 10.53 -14.33 24.01
N SER A 87 11.49 -15.26 24.17
CA SER A 87 11.38 -16.42 25.06
C SER A 87 11.14 -16.09 26.54
N LYS A 88 11.40 -14.85 26.97
CA LYS A 88 11.18 -14.37 28.34
C LYS A 88 9.94 -13.47 28.48
N ASN A 89 9.41 -12.97 27.37
CA ASN A 89 8.26 -12.07 27.37
C ASN A 89 7.36 -12.34 26.16
N PHE A 90 6.20 -12.95 26.41
CA PHE A 90 5.17 -13.22 25.41
C PHE A 90 4.08 -12.13 25.35
N ASN A 91 4.13 -11.13 26.25
CA ASN A 91 3.15 -10.03 26.29
C ASN A 91 3.52 -8.88 25.33
N GLY A 92 4.08 -9.22 24.17
CA GLY A 92 4.46 -8.28 23.13
C GLY A 92 3.49 -8.28 21.95
N ASN A 93 3.78 -7.39 21.00
CA ASN A 93 3.05 -7.26 19.74
C ASN A 93 4.01 -7.09 18.54
N TYR A 94 5.31 -7.39 18.71
CA TYR A 94 6.30 -7.25 17.65
C TYR A 94 7.31 -8.40 17.65
N ILE A 95 7.56 -8.99 16.47
CA ILE A 95 8.44 -10.14 16.27
C ILE A 95 9.61 -9.74 15.37
N HIS A 96 10.83 -9.99 15.83
CA HIS A 96 12.01 -9.96 14.98
C HIS A 96 12.20 -11.34 14.32
N TYR A 97 11.84 -11.44 13.04
CA TYR A 97 11.91 -12.71 12.30
C TYR A 97 13.33 -13.10 11.86
N GLY A 98 14.28 -12.13 11.87
CA GLY A 98 15.59 -12.30 11.26
C GLY A 98 15.49 -12.30 9.73
N VAL A 99 16.57 -12.59 9.03
CA VAL A 99 16.60 -12.68 7.55
C VAL A 99 15.91 -13.98 7.12
N ARG A 100 14.56 -13.98 7.16
CA ARG A 100 13.69 -15.16 6.93
C ARG A 100 12.34 -14.75 6.35
N GLU A 101 12.30 -14.18 5.17
CA GLU A 101 11.09 -13.63 4.54
C GLU A 101 10.01 -14.70 4.39
N HIS A 102 10.38 -15.89 3.91
CA HIS A 102 9.44 -17.01 3.78
C HIS A 102 8.92 -17.46 5.15
N GLY A 103 9.80 -17.62 6.13
CA GLY A 103 9.45 -17.98 7.51
C GLY A 103 8.53 -16.95 8.16
N MET A 104 8.80 -15.64 7.97
CA MET A 104 7.94 -14.55 8.41
C MET A 104 6.53 -14.70 7.83
N ALA A 105 6.42 -14.82 6.51
CA ALA A 105 5.15 -14.92 5.84
C ALA A 105 4.37 -16.19 6.24
N ALA A 106 5.06 -17.33 6.42
CA ALA A 106 4.45 -18.58 6.88
C ALA A 106 3.95 -18.47 8.33
N VAL A 107 4.72 -17.84 9.23
CA VAL A 107 4.29 -17.58 10.62
C VAL A 107 3.07 -16.66 10.64
N MET A 108 3.05 -15.61 9.81
CA MET A 108 1.90 -14.72 9.71
C MET A 108 0.64 -15.48 9.25
N ASN A 109 0.77 -16.40 8.31
CA ASN A 109 -0.34 -17.30 7.91
C ASN A 109 -0.83 -18.13 9.10
N GLY A 110 0.08 -18.69 9.88
CA GLY A 110 -0.25 -19.46 11.09
C GLY A 110 -0.96 -18.62 12.14
N LEU A 111 -0.51 -17.39 12.39
CA LEU A 111 -1.15 -16.45 13.32
C LEU A 111 -2.57 -16.09 12.87
N ALA A 112 -2.76 -15.82 11.58
CA ALA A 112 -4.09 -15.52 11.03
C ALA A 112 -5.03 -16.73 11.10
N LEU A 113 -4.54 -17.96 10.82
CA LEU A 113 -5.31 -19.20 10.92
C LEU A 113 -5.69 -19.53 12.36
N TYR A 114 -4.83 -19.25 13.32
CA TYR A 114 -5.14 -19.45 14.74
C TYR A 114 -6.33 -18.60 15.18
N GLY A 115 -6.49 -17.41 14.57
CA GLY A 115 -7.56 -16.48 14.86
C GLY A 115 -7.25 -15.52 16.01
N GLY A 116 -8.03 -14.46 16.11
CA GLY A 116 -7.89 -13.44 17.17
C GLY A 116 -6.69 -12.51 17.02
N LEU A 117 -5.84 -12.71 15.99
CA LEU A 117 -4.68 -11.87 15.69
C LEU A 117 -4.74 -11.35 14.25
N ILE A 118 -4.18 -10.16 14.05
CA ILE A 118 -4.03 -9.53 12.74
C ILE A 118 -2.54 -9.34 12.49
N PRO A 119 -1.88 -10.25 11.77
CA PRO A 119 -0.46 -10.16 11.54
C PRO A 119 -0.10 -9.16 10.44
N TYR A 120 0.95 -8.37 10.67
CA TYR A 120 1.65 -7.65 9.60
C TYR A 120 3.15 -7.91 9.65
N GLY A 121 3.80 -7.92 8.50
CA GLY A 121 5.23 -8.18 8.42
C GLY A 121 5.90 -7.42 7.29
N GLY A 122 7.13 -6.95 7.54
CA GLY A 122 7.86 -6.09 6.63
C GLY A 122 9.15 -6.67 6.08
N THR A 123 9.40 -6.39 4.80
CA THR A 123 10.67 -6.51 4.12
C THR A 123 10.75 -5.50 2.97
N PHE A 124 11.79 -5.51 2.12
CA PHE A 124 11.79 -4.75 0.88
C PHE A 124 10.93 -5.43 -0.18
N LEU A 125 10.38 -4.65 -1.11
CA LEU A 125 9.51 -5.21 -2.15
C LEU A 125 10.22 -6.25 -3.01
N ILE A 126 11.50 -6.05 -3.33
CA ILE A 126 12.31 -7.03 -4.08
C ILE A 126 12.35 -8.39 -3.36
N PHE A 127 12.40 -8.40 -2.03
CA PHE A 127 12.45 -9.64 -1.24
C PHE A 127 11.10 -10.33 -1.11
N SER A 128 10.03 -9.77 -1.69
CA SER A 128 8.77 -10.50 -1.85
C SER A 128 8.96 -11.79 -2.63
N ASP A 129 9.97 -11.87 -3.50
CA ASP A 129 10.30 -13.09 -4.25
C ASP A 129 10.66 -14.25 -3.34
N TYR A 130 11.32 -13.99 -2.20
CA TYR A 130 11.64 -15.04 -1.21
C TYR A 130 10.40 -15.54 -0.43
N CYS A 131 9.35 -14.75 -0.29
CA CYS A 131 8.14 -15.14 0.46
C CYS A 131 6.90 -15.33 -0.43
N LYS A 132 7.01 -15.17 -1.74
CA LYS A 132 5.91 -15.27 -2.70
C LYS A 132 5.07 -16.55 -2.57
N PRO A 133 5.65 -17.76 -2.35
CA PRO A 133 4.85 -18.96 -2.13
C PRO A 133 3.93 -18.86 -0.90
N SER A 134 4.41 -18.29 0.21
CA SER A 134 3.59 -18.06 1.42
C SER A 134 2.53 -16.98 1.21
N ILE A 135 2.82 -15.92 0.46
CA ILE A 135 1.83 -14.88 0.07
C ILE A 135 0.72 -15.53 -0.75
N ARG A 136 1.08 -16.39 -1.72
CA ARG A 136 0.11 -17.13 -2.52
C ARG A 136 -0.79 -18.02 -1.66
N LEU A 137 -0.25 -18.65 -0.62
CA LEU A 137 -1.03 -19.44 0.33
C LEU A 137 -1.96 -18.57 1.17
N SER A 138 -1.54 -17.36 1.61
CA SER A 138 -2.44 -16.42 2.28
C SER A 138 -3.67 -16.10 1.42
N ALA A 139 -3.44 -15.85 0.13
CA ALA A 139 -4.50 -15.54 -0.83
C ALA A 139 -5.42 -16.74 -1.08
N LEU A 140 -4.85 -17.93 -1.26
CA LEU A 140 -5.59 -19.20 -1.48
C LEU A 140 -6.47 -19.55 -0.28
N MET A 141 -5.96 -19.33 0.94
CA MET A 141 -6.68 -19.64 2.19
C MET A 141 -7.62 -18.49 2.62
N GLY A 142 -7.63 -17.37 1.93
CA GLY A 142 -8.46 -16.22 2.28
C GLY A 142 -8.13 -15.64 3.66
N LEU A 143 -6.85 -15.38 3.93
CA LEU A 143 -6.38 -14.92 5.24
C LEU A 143 -6.18 -13.41 5.27
N ARG A 144 -6.57 -12.75 6.38
CA ARG A 144 -6.23 -11.37 6.66
C ARG A 144 -4.79 -11.28 7.15
N VAL A 145 -3.86 -11.14 6.22
CA VAL A 145 -2.42 -10.93 6.45
C VAL A 145 -1.99 -9.66 5.73
N ILE A 146 -1.20 -8.80 6.38
CA ILE A 146 -0.77 -7.53 5.82
C ILE A 146 0.74 -7.55 5.60
N TYR A 147 1.16 -7.45 4.35
CA TYR A 147 2.56 -7.40 3.93
C TYR A 147 2.98 -5.94 3.72
N ILE A 148 4.01 -5.49 4.42
CA ILE A 148 4.55 -4.13 4.33
C ILE A 148 5.86 -4.19 3.55
N PHE A 149 5.82 -3.83 2.27
CA PHE A 149 6.97 -3.90 1.39
C PHE A 149 7.48 -2.51 1.04
N SER A 150 8.54 -2.08 1.70
CA SER A 150 9.18 -0.79 1.40
C SER A 150 10.19 -0.89 0.25
N HIS A 151 10.72 0.27 -0.19
CA HIS A 151 11.66 0.34 -1.32
C HIS A 151 11.02 -0.18 -2.60
N ASP A 152 9.87 0.44 -2.96
CA ASP A 152 8.89 -0.04 -3.93
C ASP A 152 9.29 0.15 -5.40
N SER A 153 10.41 0.81 -5.70
CA SER A 153 10.82 1.14 -7.07
C SER A 153 12.32 1.49 -7.16
N ILE A 154 12.78 1.80 -8.36
CA ILE A 154 14.12 2.38 -8.62
C ILE A 154 14.39 3.64 -7.78
N GLY A 155 13.35 4.27 -7.24
CA GLY A 155 13.42 5.42 -6.34
C GLY A 155 14.15 5.16 -5.01
N LEU A 156 14.52 3.92 -4.72
CA LEU A 156 15.38 3.60 -3.58
C LEU A 156 16.84 4.06 -3.79
N GLY A 157 17.29 4.15 -5.06
CA GLY A 157 18.56 4.81 -5.43
C GLY A 157 19.78 3.90 -5.37
N GLU A 158 20.76 4.28 -4.57
CA GLU A 158 22.14 3.78 -4.60
C GLU A 158 22.30 2.28 -4.27
N ASP A 159 21.33 1.65 -3.59
CA ASP A 159 21.37 0.20 -3.32
C ASP A 159 21.39 -0.65 -4.60
N GLY A 160 20.97 -0.06 -5.73
CA GLY A 160 21.19 -0.56 -7.07
C GLY A 160 20.28 -1.71 -7.50
N PRO A 161 20.62 -2.38 -8.65
CA PRO A 161 19.74 -3.34 -9.33
C PRO A 161 19.31 -4.53 -8.48
N THR A 162 20.14 -4.98 -7.53
CA THR A 162 19.83 -6.12 -6.65
C THR A 162 18.71 -5.82 -5.65
N HIS A 163 18.39 -4.53 -5.42
CA HIS A 163 17.39 -4.07 -4.47
C HIS A 163 16.22 -3.35 -5.13
N GLN A 164 16.35 -2.96 -6.40
CA GLN A 164 15.36 -2.23 -7.18
C GLN A 164 14.34 -3.19 -7.80
N PRO A 165 13.07 -3.20 -7.33
CA PRO A 165 12.04 -4.05 -7.92
C PRO A 165 11.61 -3.50 -9.28
N ILE A 166 11.42 -4.38 -10.25
CA ILE A 166 10.88 -4.08 -11.59
C ILE A 166 9.58 -4.85 -11.81
N GLU A 167 9.64 -6.19 -11.75
CA GLU A 167 8.53 -7.10 -12.04
C GLU A 167 7.72 -7.51 -10.79
N GLN A 168 8.18 -7.17 -9.58
CA GLN A 168 7.57 -7.66 -8.34
C GLN A 168 6.12 -7.21 -8.17
N LEU A 169 5.80 -5.93 -8.46
CA LEU A 169 4.42 -5.44 -8.42
C LEU A 169 3.54 -6.22 -9.40
N ALA A 170 4.00 -6.39 -10.64
CA ALA A 170 3.28 -7.14 -11.66
C ALA A 170 3.09 -8.61 -11.22
N GLY A 171 4.15 -9.22 -10.69
CA GLY A 171 4.10 -10.59 -10.20
C GLY A 171 3.17 -10.79 -8.99
N LEU A 172 3.02 -9.81 -8.12
CA LEU A 172 2.08 -9.83 -6.98
C LEU A 172 0.65 -9.61 -7.45
N ARG A 173 0.39 -8.64 -8.34
CA ARG A 173 -0.93 -8.37 -8.95
C ARG A 173 -1.47 -9.56 -9.75
N ALA A 174 -0.60 -10.47 -10.21
CA ALA A 174 -1.01 -11.72 -10.88
C ALA A 174 -1.57 -12.78 -9.91
N ILE A 175 -1.42 -12.64 -8.60
CA ILE A 175 -1.91 -13.59 -7.60
C ILE A 175 -3.42 -13.34 -7.37
N PRO A 176 -4.29 -14.33 -7.64
CA PRO A 176 -5.72 -14.18 -7.35
C PRO A 176 -5.98 -13.93 -5.85
N ASN A 177 -7.01 -13.14 -5.54
CA ASN A 177 -7.42 -12.82 -4.17
C ASN A 177 -6.30 -12.16 -3.33
N LEU A 178 -5.47 -11.33 -3.93
CA LEU A 178 -4.47 -10.50 -3.25
C LEU A 178 -4.73 -9.04 -3.59
N ASN A 179 -4.89 -8.16 -2.60
CA ASN A 179 -4.92 -6.72 -2.84
C ASN A 179 -3.49 -6.16 -2.80
N VAL A 180 -3.08 -5.46 -3.86
CA VAL A 180 -1.75 -4.83 -3.95
C VAL A 180 -1.91 -3.32 -3.98
N PHE A 181 -1.68 -2.69 -2.82
CA PHE A 181 -1.75 -1.24 -2.65
C PHE A 181 -0.39 -0.61 -2.91
N ARG A 182 -0.39 0.51 -3.62
CA ARG A 182 0.77 1.39 -3.80
C ARG A 182 0.35 2.84 -3.59
N PRO A 183 0.31 3.31 -2.34
CA PRO A 183 -0.19 4.65 -1.99
C PRO A 183 0.78 5.76 -2.41
N ALA A 184 0.23 6.89 -2.84
CA ALA A 184 0.97 8.05 -3.33
C ALA A 184 1.32 9.09 -2.25
N ASP A 185 0.58 9.12 -1.14
CA ASP A 185 0.81 10.04 -0.02
C ASP A 185 0.36 9.46 1.33
N ILE A 186 0.42 10.29 2.37
CA ILE A 186 0.02 9.90 3.73
C ILE A 186 -1.47 9.55 3.81
N ASN A 187 -2.35 10.26 3.10
CA ASN A 187 -3.78 9.97 3.16
C ASN A 187 -4.12 8.66 2.47
N GLU A 188 -3.58 8.42 1.28
CA GLU A 188 -3.74 7.12 0.62
C GLU A 188 -3.14 5.98 1.48
N THR A 189 -2.00 6.21 2.16
CA THR A 189 -1.41 5.20 3.05
C THR A 189 -2.35 4.86 4.20
N LEU A 190 -2.99 5.84 4.84
CA LEU A 190 -3.99 5.62 5.89
C LEU A 190 -5.21 4.87 5.36
N GLU A 191 -5.69 5.26 4.19
CA GLU A 191 -6.84 4.64 3.53
C GLU A 191 -6.56 3.18 3.15
N CYS A 192 -5.36 2.89 2.63
CA CYS A 192 -4.92 1.52 2.32
C CYS A 192 -4.84 0.65 3.59
N TRP A 193 -4.34 1.18 4.70
CA TRP A 193 -4.34 0.47 5.98
C TRP A 193 -5.75 0.17 6.47
N GLU A 194 -6.68 1.11 6.36
CA GLU A 194 -8.08 0.90 6.71
C GLU A 194 -8.70 -0.24 5.90
N ILE A 195 -8.50 -0.24 4.58
CA ILE A 195 -9.01 -1.28 3.69
C ILE A 195 -8.37 -2.64 4.02
N ALA A 196 -7.05 -2.69 4.24
CA ALA A 196 -6.34 -3.91 4.57
C ALA A 196 -6.85 -4.55 5.88
N LEU A 197 -7.17 -3.72 6.89
CA LEU A 197 -7.73 -4.19 8.16
C LEU A 197 -9.18 -4.66 8.03
N LYS A 198 -9.96 -4.06 7.12
CA LYS A 198 -11.34 -4.46 6.80
C LYS A 198 -11.42 -5.68 5.87
N SER A 199 -10.33 -6.04 5.20
CA SER A 199 -10.27 -7.16 4.25
C SER A 199 -10.12 -8.51 4.97
N HIS A 200 -11.22 -9.05 5.53
CA HIS A 200 -11.19 -10.24 6.37
C HIS A 200 -10.73 -11.52 5.65
N ASN A 201 -11.06 -11.65 4.36
CA ASN A 201 -10.83 -12.86 3.55
C ASN A 201 -9.86 -12.64 2.38
N THR A 202 -9.09 -11.56 2.42
CA THR A 202 -8.15 -11.18 1.36
C THR A 202 -6.89 -10.60 1.99
N PRO A 203 -5.71 -11.18 1.77
CA PRO A 203 -4.46 -10.58 2.21
C PRO A 203 -4.17 -9.29 1.43
N SER A 204 -3.36 -8.43 2.03
CA SER A 204 -3.00 -7.13 1.47
C SER A 204 -1.49 -6.96 1.43
N VAL A 205 -0.97 -6.50 0.31
CA VAL A 205 0.38 -5.95 0.17
C VAL A 205 0.27 -4.44 0.16
N ILE A 206 1.09 -3.74 0.93
CA ILE A 206 1.24 -2.28 0.89
C ILE A 206 2.68 -1.98 0.47
N ALA A 207 2.86 -1.61 -0.79
CA ALA A 207 4.15 -1.24 -1.38
C ALA A 207 4.44 0.23 -1.10
N LEU A 208 5.61 0.53 -0.52
CA LEU A 208 5.91 1.81 0.10
C LEU A 208 7.24 2.39 -0.39
N SER A 209 7.27 3.68 -0.67
CA SER A 209 8.45 4.39 -1.15
C SER A 209 9.53 4.56 -0.06
N ARG A 210 10.80 4.59 -0.49
CA ARG A 210 11.93 5.07 0.29
C ARG A 210 12.05 6.60 0.25
N GLN A 211 11.86 7.17 -0.94
CA GLN A 211 11.90 8.61 -1.17
C GLN A 211 10.64 9.30 -0.65
N LYS A 212 10.78 10.58 -0.31
CA LYS A 212 9.65 11.40 0.13
C LYS A 212 8.73 11.74 -1.04
N VAL A 213 7.44 11.81 -0.76
CA VAL A 213 6.39 12.27 -1.66
C VAL A 213 5.67 13.48 -1.07
N PRO A 214 5.14 14.40 -1.87
CA PRO A 214 4.33 15.50 -1.39
C PRO A 214 2.93 15.01 -0.99
N TYR A 215 2.20 15.85 -0.29
CA TYR A 215 0.77 15.70 -0.11
C TYR A 215 0.04 16.02 -1.42
N ILE A 216 -0.73 15.08 -1.97
CA ILE A 216 -1.32 15.19 -3.31
C ILE A 216 -2.81 15.58 -3.31
N ASN A 217 -3.53 15.44 -2.21
CA ASN A 217 -4.97 15.63 -2.17
C ASN A 217 -5.36 17.12 -2.12
N PRO A 218 -5.95 17.69 -3.20
CA PRO A 218 -6.29 19.11 -3.22
C PRO A 218 -7.53 19.45 -2.38
N LYS A 219 -8.38 18.45 -2.08
CA LYS A 219 -9.64 18.63 -1.36
C LYS A 219 -9.64 17.84 -0.05
N ASN A 220 -10.14 18.46 1.01
CA ASN A 220 -10.40 17.74 2.26
C ASN A 220 -11.56 16.76 2.06
N SER A 221 -11.28 15.47 2.19
CA SER A 221 -12.30 14.42 2.12
C SER A 221 -12.19 13.50 3.33
N LYS A 222 -13.33 13.25 3.96
CA LYS A 222 -13.44 12.26 5.03
C LYS A 222 -13.65 10.84 4.50
N GLU A 223 -14.02 10.72 3.21
CA GLU A 223 -14.26 9.43 2.55
C GLU A 223 -12.95 8.72 2.25
N ASN A 224 -12.97 7.41 2.28
CA ASN A 224 -11.87 6.58 1.83
C ASN A 224 -11.92 6.47 0.30
N LYS A 225 -11.07 7.22 -0.39
CA LYS A 225 -11.03 7.25 -1.87
C LYS A 225 -10.39 6.00 -2.45
N CYS A 226 -9.47 5.38 -1.72
CA CYS A 226 -8.79 4.16 -2.14
C CYS A 226 -9.71 2.94 -2.16
N GLU A 227 -10.89 2.99 -1.51
CA GLU A 227 -11.87 1.89 -1.46
C GLU A 227 -12.42 1.53 -2.85
N ASN A 228 -12.35 2.47 -3.78
CA ASN A 228 -12.72 2.23 -5.17
C ASN A 228 -11.56 1.72 -6.05
N GLY A 229 -10.36 1.61 -5.49
CA GLY A 229 -9.15 1.18 -6.20
C GLY A 229 -8.52 2.25 -7.08
N ALA A 230 -9.30 3.21 -7.59
CA ALA A 230 -8.84 4.38 -8.31
C ALA A 230 -9.78 5.57 -8.10
N TYR A 231 -9.25 6.78 -8.23
CA TYR A 231 -10.03 8.01 -8.16
C TYR A 231 -9.35 9.17 -8.90
N THR A 232 -10.14 10.14 -9.32
CA THR A 232 -9.61 11.37 -9.94
C THR A 232 -8.99 12.28 -8.87
N VAL A 233 -7.69 12.54 -8.99
CA VAL A 233 -6.94 13.47 -8.12
C VAL A 233 -7.19 14.90 -8.54
N ASN A 234 -7.03 15.17 -9.84
CA ASN A 234 -7.21 16.50 -10.42
C ASN A 234 -7.69 16.43 -11.86
N ILE A 235 -8.46 17.42 -12.27
CA ILE A 235 -8.96 17.59 -13.63
C ILE A 235 -8.92 19.05 -14.02
N THR A 236 -8.42 19.37 -15.21
CA THR A 236 -8.31 20.74 -15.72
C THR A 236 -9.53 21.20 -16.51
N SER A 237 -10.34 20.27 -17.03
CA SER A 237 -11.61 20.52 -17.75
C SER A 237 -12.49 19.28 -17.69
N HIS A 238 -13.80 19.44 -17.86
CA HIS A 238 -14.75 18.31 -17.93
C HIS A 238 -14.50 17.39 -19.13
N GLU A 239 -13.97 17.92 -20.23
CA GLU A 239 -13.54 17.14 -21.40
C GLU A 239 -12.01 17.11 -21.41
N SER A 240 -11.42 15.96 -21.11
CA SER A 240 -9.97 15.80 -21.06
C SER A 240 -9.43 15.19 -22.35
N ASN A 241 -8.43 15.85 -22.95
CA ASN A 241 -7.72 15.30 -24.10
C ASN A 241 -6.81 14.12 -23.68
N VAL A 242 -6.30 14.17 -22.44
CA VAL A 242 -5.34 13.20 -21.90
C VAL A 242 -5.77 12.76 -20.51
N THR A 243 -5.80 11.46 -20.26
CA THR A 243 -5.95 10.86 -18.91
C THR A 243 -4.62 10.24 -18.50
N LEU A 244 -4.03 10.79 -17.43
CA LEU A 244 -2.79 10.31 -16.83
C LEU A 244 -3.13 9.42 -15.63
N ILE A 245 -2.76 8.14 -15.68
CA ILE A 245 -3.06 7.18 -14.61
C ILE A 245 -1.74 6.73 -13.98
N ALA A 246 -1.62 6.83 -12.67
CA ALA A 246 -0.41 6.44 -11.96
C ALA A 246 -0.74 5.80 -10.59
N SER A 247 0.23 5.13 -9.99
CA SER A 247 0.19 4.67 -8.61
C SER A 247 1.44 5.13 -7.84
N GLY A 248 1.35 5.21 -6.51
CA GLY A 248 2.50 5.52 -5.67
C GLY A 248 3.17 6.85 -6.04
N THR A 249 4.49 6.83 -6.10
CA THR A 249 5.31 8.03 -6.33
C THR A 249 5.08 8.68 -7.69
N GLU A 250 4.62 7.94 -8.70
CA GLU A 250 4.40 8.46 -10.05
C GLU A 250 3.14 9.31 -10.17
N VAL A 251 2.26 9.33 -9.16
CA VAL A 251 1.13 10.29 -9.12
C VAL A 251 1.63 11.73 -9.04
N GLU A 252 2.71 11.99 -8.29
CA GLU A 252 3.37 13.31 -8.30
C GLU A 252 3.90 13.66 -9.70
N LEU A 253 4.51 12.70 -10.39
CA LEU A 253 4.98 12.89 -11.77
C LEU A 253 3.82 13.21 -12.72
N ALA A 254 2.71 12.48 -12.64
CA ALA A 254 1.50 12.74 -13.42
C ALA A 254 0.96 14.16 -13.19
N LEU A 255 0.94 14.66 -11.96
CA LEU A 255 0.53 16.02 -11.65
C LEU A 255 1.48 17.07 -12.25
N LYS A 256 2.80 16.82 -12.24
CA LYS A 256 3.79 17.70 -12.88
C LYS A 256 3.62 17.71 -14.41
N VAL A 257 3.32 16.57 -15.02
CA VAL A 257 2.99 16.47 -16.46
C VAL A 257 1.73 17.26 -16.76
N GLN A 258 0.69 17.13 -15.95
CA GLN A 258 -0.56 17.88 -16.08
C GLN A 258 -0.34 19.40 -16.12
N GLU A 259 0.50 19.94 -15.23
CA GLU A 259 0.83 21.36 -15.23
C GLU A 259 1.55 21.80 -16.51
N LYS A 260 2.43 20.97 -17.05
CA LYS A 260 3.08 21.25 -18.36
C LYS A 260 2.08 21.22 -19.51
N LEU A 261 1.18 20.22 -19.56
CA LEU A 261 0.13 20.12 -20.58
C LEU A 261 -0.79 21.33 -20.54
N LYS A 262 -1.19 21.78 -19.35
CA LYS A 262 -1.98 23.00 -19.15
C LYS A 262 -1.30 24.24 -19.74
N GLY A 263 0.01 24.36 -19.57
CA GLY A 263 0.82 25.43 -20.18
C GLY A 263 0.78 25.41 -21.72
N SER A 264 0.50 24.25 -22.32
CA SER A 264 0.30 24.05 -23.77
C SER A 264 -1.17 24.05 -24.21
N ASN A 265 -2.09 24.46 -23.33
CA ASN A 265 -3.53 24.47 -23.53
C ASN A 265 -4.14 23.07 -23.85
N ILE A 266 -3.54 22.02 -23.27
CA ILE A 266 -4.03 20.64 -23.36
C ILE A 266 -4.74 20.30 -22.05
N HIS A 267 -6.03 20.01 -22.13
CA HIS A 267 -6.81 19.59 -20.97
C HIS A 267 -6.51 18.15 -20.58
N SER A 268 -6.35 17.91 -19.30
CA SER A 268 -5.99 16.60 -18.81
C SER A 268 -6.58 16.28 -17.44
N LYS A 269 -6.67 14.99 -17.17
CA LYS A 269 -7.16 14.37 -15.93
C LYS A 269 -6.05 13.54 -15.33
N VAL A 270 -5.85 13.64 -14.02
CA VAL A 270 -4.91 12.78 -13.27
C VAL A 270 -5.70 11.84 -12.38
N VAL A 271 -5.45 10.56 -12.54
CA VAL A 271 -6.06 9.47 -11.79
C VAL A 271 -4.97 8.80 -10.92
N SER A 272 -5.19 8.71 -9.62
CA SER A 272 -4.45 7.80 -8.75
C SER A 272 -5.14 6.44 -8.74
N MET A 273 -4.37 5.38 -8.96
CA MET A 273 -4.85 3.99 -8.91
C MET A 273 -4.05 3.20 -7.87
N PRO A 274 -4.31 3.42 -6.57
CA PRO A 274 -3.57 2.75 -5.50
C PRO A 274 -3.79 1.23 -5.46
N CYS A 275 -4.90 0.69 -6.01
CA CYS A 275 -5.18 -0.75 -6.01
C CYS A 275 -5.97 -1.18 -7.24
N MET A 276 -5.31 -1.83 -8.19
CA MET A 276 -5.94 -2.30 -9.43
C MET A 276 -7.03 -3.34 -9.16
N GLU A 277 -6.81 -4.24 -8.20
CA GLU A 277 -7.72 -5.36 -7.91
C GLU A 277 -9.07 -4.89 -7.36
N LEU A 278 -9.10 -3.77 -6.66
CA LEU A 278 -10.34 -3.14 -6.21
C LEU A 278 -11.03 -2.39 -7.34
N PHE A 279 -10.28 -1.69 -8.18
CA PHE A 279 -10.81 -0.98 -9.34
C PHE A 279 -11.45 -1.94 -10.35
N ASP A 280 -10.80 -3.07 -10.64
CA ASP A 280 -11.30 -4.07 -11.57
C ASP A 280 -12.67 -4.67 -11.17
N LYS A 281 -12.97 -4.69 -9.88
CA LYS A 281 -14.26 -5.18 -9.34
C LYS A 281 -15.40 -4.16 -9.42
N LYS A 282 -15.12 -2.91 -9.84
CA LYS A 282 -16.15 -1.88 -9.96
C LYS A 282 -16.99 -2.06 -11.22
N SER A 283 -18.16 -1.42 -11.23
CA SER A 283 -19.05 -1.43 -12.41
C SER A 283 -18.36 -0.78 -13.63
N GLU A 284 -18.78 -1.19 -14.82
CA GLU A 284 -18.25 -0.61 -16.08
C GLU A 284 -18.50 0.90 -16.15
N ASP A 285 -19.67 1.37 -15.67
CA ASP A 285 -19.99 2.80 -15.65
C ASP A 285 -19.02 3.58 -14.76
N PHE A 286 -18.66 3.05 -13.57
CA PHE A 286 -17.65 3.67 -12.71
C PHE A 286 -16.28 3.69 -13.37
N LYS A 287 -15.87 2.59 -14.01
CA LYS A 287 -14.59 2.50 -14.72
C LYS A 287 -14.50 3.53 -15.84
N LYS A 288 -15.58 3.69 -16.62
CA LYS A 288 -15.66 4.69 -17.72
C LYS A 288 -15.63 6.12 -17.20
N ASP A 289 -16.22 6.41 -16.04
CA ASP A 289 -16.15 7.73 -15.41
C ASP A 289 -14.71 8.06 -14.96
N ILE A 290 -13.97 7.08 -14.45
CA ILE A 290 -12.58 7.25 -14.03
C ILE A 290 -11.63 7.30 -15.22
N ILE A 291 -11.75 6.34 -16.16
CA ILE A 291 -10.90 6.22 -17.34
C ILE A 291 -11.73 6.68 -18.55
N GLU A 292 -11.51 7.91 -19.00
CA GLU A 292 -12.20 8.47 -20.17
C GLU A 292 -11.70 7.81 -21.47
N GLU A 293 -12.44 6.83 -21.98
CA GLU A 293 -12.05 6.00 -23.15
C GLU A 293 -11.75 6.83 -24.41
N GLU A 294 -12.36 8.00 -24.56
CA GLU A 294 -12.13 8.89 -25.71
C GLU A 294 -10.83 9.71 -25.60
N SER A 295 -10.29 9.86 -24.39
CA SER A 295 -9.02 10.56 -24.16
C SER A 295 -7.80 9.73 -24.56
N LEU A 296 -6.64 10.37 -24.72
CA LEU A 296 -5.35 9.69 -24.80
C LEU A 296 -5.00 9.19 -23.41
N ILE A 297 -4.99 7.88 -23.20
CA ILE A 297 -4.70 7.28 -21.90
C ILE A 297 -3.19 7.00 -21.79
N VAL A 298 -2.55 7.58 -20.77
CA VAL A 298 -1.14 7.36 -20.46
C VAL A 298 -1.01 6.83 -19.05
N THR A 299 -0.37 5.68 -18.87
CA THR A 299 -0.09 5.14 -17.54
C THR A 299 1.38 5.33 -17.17
N LEU A 300 1.65 5.53 -15.86
CA LEU A 300 2.99 5.79 -15.34
C LEU A 300 3.23 4.93 -14.11
N GLU A 301 4.27 4.08 -14.15
CA GLU A 301 4.76 3.33 -12.99
C GLU A 301 6.25 3.03 -13.14
N ALA A 302 7.04 3.31 -12.11
CA ALA A 302 8.47 2.95 -12.07
C ALA A 302 8.64 1.45 -11.81
N GLY A 303 8.22 0.63 -12.77
CA GLY A 303 8.23 -0.83 -12.77
C GLY A 303 7.65 -1.39 -14.06
N SER A 304 7.44 -2.71 -14.10
CA SER A 304 6.88 -3.39 -15.29
C SER A 304 5.48 -2.91 -15.64
N ILE A 305 5.28 -2.61 -16.92
CA ILE A 305 3.99 -2.12 -17.45
C ILE A 305 2.96 -3.23 -17.71
N THR A 306 3.29 -4.50 -17.45
CA THR A 306 2.49 -5.66 -17.88
C THR A 306 1.01 -5.56 -17.45
N HIS A 307 0.72 -5.13 -16.23
CA HIS A 307 -0.65 -5.02 -15.73
C HIS A 307 -1.37 -3.73 -16.15
N TRP A 308 -0.62 -2.73 -16.63
CA TRP A 308 -1.18 -1.47 -17.10
C TRP A 308 -1.78 -1.55 -18.50
N GLN A 309 -1.38 -2.54 -19.31
CA GLN A 309 -1.80 -2.69 -20.71
C GLN A 309 -3.32 -2.76 -20.88
N LYS A 310 -4.03 -3.34 -19.91
CA LYS A 310 -5.50 -3.47 -19.94
C LYS A 310 -6.27 -2.15 -19.76
N TYR A 311 -5.60 -1.09 -19.31
CA TYR A 311 -6.22 0.21 -19.06
C TYR A 311 -5.98 1.23 -20.18
N VAL A 312 -5.07 0.95 -21.09
CA VAL A 312 -4.82 1.83 -22.25
C VAL A 312 -5.68 1.42 -23.44
N ASN A 313 -6.14 2.42 -24.18
CA ASN A 313 -6.84 2.23 -25.45
C ASN A 313 -5.84 2.25 -26.64
N ASN A 314 -6.36 2.13 -27.87
CA ASN A 314 -5.55 2.10 -29.09
C ASN A 314 -4.74 3.39 -29.35
N LYS A 315 -5.06 4.50 -28.69
CA LYS A 315 -4.34 5.78 -28.79
C LYS A 315 -3.33 5.96 -27.69
N GLY A 316 -3.47 5.19 -26.58
CA GLY A 316 -2.70 5.35 -25.36
C GLY A 316 -1.39 4.56 -25.36
N PHE A 317 -0.58 4.81 -24.33
CA PHE A 317 0.67 4.08 -24.09
C PHE A 317 1.02 4.01 -22.60
N ASN A 318 1.92 3.08 -22.27
CA ASN A 318 2.40 2.89 -20.92
C ASN A 318 3.85 3.39 -20.80
N LEU A 319 4.13 4.16 -19.76
CA LEU A 319 5.48 4.53 -19.35
C LEU A 319 5.87 3.73 -18.12
N GLY A 320 6.96 2.99 -18.23
CA GLY A 320 7.46 2.15 -17.14
C GLY A 320 8.88 1.70 -17.40
N ILE A 321 9.32 0.65 -16.72
CA ILE A 321 10.68 0.13 -16.78
C ILE A 321 10.61 -1.34 -17.18
N ASP A 322 11.35 -1.71 -18.23
CA ASP A 322 11.41 -3.06 -18.80
C ASP A 322 12.81 -3.69 -18.71
N GLN A 323 13.72 -3.06 -17.97
CA GLN A 323 15.09 -3.51 -17.74
C GLN A 323 15.47 -3.34 -16.27
N PHE A 324 16.55 -3.99 -15.83
CA PHE A 324 17.04 -3.86 -14.46
C PHE A 324 17.48 -2.42 -14.16
N GLY A 325 17.36 -2.05 -12.87
CA GLY A 325 17.73 -0.72 -12.39
C GLY A 325 19.24 -0.46 -12.39
N GLU A 326 19.62 0.73 -11.93
CA GLU A 326 20.99 1.22 -11.87
C GLU A 326 21.32 1.83 -10.50
N SER A 327 22.60 1.80 -10.12
CA SER A 327 23.07 2.35 -8.84
C SER A 327 23.51 3.80 -8.98
N ALA A 328 22.66 4.74 -8.55
CA ALA A 328 22.92 6.16 -8.51
C ALA A 328 21.94 6.86 -7.55
N PRO A 329 22.12 8.16 -7.22
CA PRO A 329 21.08 8.95 -6.55
C PRO A 329 19.75 8.85 -7.31
N TYR A 330 18.63 8.66 -6.59
CA TYR A 330 17.35 8.29 -7.21
C TYR A 330 16.91 9.20 -8.36
N LYS A 331 17.20 10.52 -8.31
CA LYS A 331 16.87 11.45 -9.40
C LYS A 331 17.64 11.15 -10.69
N GLU A 332 18.89 10.74 -10.56
CA GLU A 332 19.72 10.35 -11.69
C GLU A 332 19.23 9.04 -12.30
N VAL A 333 18.79 8.08 -11.46
CA VAL A 333 18.19 6.84 -11.91
C VAL A 333 16.89 7.11 -12.68
N TYR A 334 16.00 7.98 -12.16
CA TYR A 334 14.78 8.36 -12.89
C TYR A 334 15.10 9.03 -14.22
N ASN A 335 16.07 9.96 -14.26
CA ASN A 335 16.50 10.59 -15.52
C ASN A 335 17.08 9.60 -16.52
N HIS A 336 17.86 8.60 -16.05
CA HIS A 336 18.43 7.55 -16.91
C HIS A 336 17.33 6.74 -17.61
N PHE A 337 16.24 6.43 -16.91
CA PHE A 337 15.09 5.71 -17.45
C PHE A 337 14.03 6.61 -18.13
N ASN A 338 14.28 7.92 -18.24
CA ASN A 338 13.36 8.90 -18.84
C ASN A 338 11.98 8.94 -18.16
N LEU A 339 11.97 8.80 -16.84
CA LEU A 339 10.78 8.90 -16.01
C LEU A 339 10.75 10.20 -15.18
#